data_1ba2fbd11c55a81a418b875fa5621124
#
_entry.id   1ba2fbd11c55a81a418b875fa5621124
#
_cell.length_a   1.000
_cell.length_b   1.000
_cell.length_c   1.000
_cell.angle_alpha   90.00
_cell.angle_beta   90.00
_cell.angle_gamma   90.00
#
_symmetry.space_group_name_H-M   'P 1'
#
loop_
_entity.id
_entity.type
_entity.pdbx_description
1 polymer ?
#
loop_
_entity_poly.entity_id
_entity_poly.type
_entity_poly.pdbx_seq_one_letter_code
_entity_poly.pdbx_strand_id
1 'polypeptide(L)'
;MIFRGPAQPLAALLAAVALATGSEVTASSPYQVEMTCVVGGEQFEHTATASYSIWGSRPDGKPYGSWVFPGPLPECPGNKLVMYREFTPQEVAQLKTLIASDDYRALHDETDYFRAQWIEDRLAVELPGPWLLMRATWQTDHDPALRQRYLKAFIARAALVEVDSADLDTLALRYRLANAYRETRSFDEALLTLETIPLAALDVEVPDKKEAGWNAYRKAHDRLWLARQIANMRDVIAEGDTSREPLRLIPEDMAAFRCKEMIEAGEATIDEFCYSEQVQAEIAGRASGSSAAASEAAAA
;
A
#
# COMPACT_ATOMS: atom_id res chain seq x y z
N MET A 1 20.08 -36.52 -81.12
CA MET A 1 20.61 -37.17 -79.91
C MET A 1 20.34 -36.24 -78.76
N ILE A 2 19.39 -36.61 -77.92
CA ILE A 2 18.86 -35.81 -76.84
C ILE A 2 19.37 -36.44 -75.54
N PHE A 3 20.21 -35.69 -74.75
CA PHE A 3 20.59 -36.09 -73.40
C PHE A 3 19.73 -35.33 -72.37
N ARG A 4 18.91 -36.09 -71.67
CA ARG A 4 18.21 -35.65 -70.49
C ARG A 4 19.12 -35.87 -69.27
N GLY A 5 19.44 -34.80 -68.52
CA GLY A 5 20.03 -34.87 -67.18
C GLY A 5 18.93 -34.87 -66.10
N PRO A 6 19.18 -35.46 -64.94
CA PRO A 6 18.15 -35.62 -63.91
C PRO A 6 18.00 -34.36 -63.06
N ALA A 7 16.73 -34.05 -62.78
CA ALA A 7 16.33 -33.00 -61.84
C ALA A 7 16.60 -33.43 -60.39
N GLN A 8 17.29 -32.64 -59.63
CA GLN A 8 17.39 -32.78 -58.17
C GLN A 8 16.26 -31.99 -57.49
N PRO A 9 15.61 -32.55 -56.49
CA PRO A 9 14.63 -31.80 -55.69
C PRO A 9 15.33 -30.94 -54.62
N LEU A 10 15.11 -29.62 -54.65
CA LEU A 10 15.43 -28.73 -53.56
C LEU A 10 14.50 -29.07 -52.35
N ALA A 11 15.09 -29.58 -51.27
CA ALA A 11 14.47 -29.66 -50.01
C ALA A 11 14.42 -28.26 -49.34
N ALA A 12 13.22 -27.68 -49.26
CA ALA A 12 13.00 -26.44 -48.52
C ALA A 12 12.93 -26.80 -47.02
N LEU A 13 13.96 -26.37 -46.27
CA LEU A 13 13.92 -26.35 -44.79
C LEU A 13 13.01 -25.21 -44.34
N LEU A 14 11.80 -25.54 -43.89
CA LEU A 14 10.94 -24.65 -43.13
C LEU A 14 11.43 -24.62 -41.67
N ALA A 15 12.18 -23.59 -41.32
CA ALA A 15 12.47 -23.28 -39.93
C ALA A 15 11.19 -22.72 -39.26
N ALA A 16 10.55 -23.53 -38.43
CA ALA A 16 9.45 -23.10 -37.56
C ALA A 16 10.04 -22.25 -36.44
N VAL A 17 9.92 -20.92 -36.55
CA VAL A 17 10.15 -20.01 -35.44
C VAL A 17 8.97 -20.16 -34.50
N ALA A 18 9.16 -20.89 -33.40
CA ALA A 18 8.22 -20.91 -32.28
C ALA A 18 8.31 -19.55 -31.58
N LEU A 19 7.34 -18.68 -31.86
CA LEU A 19 7.08 -17.51 -31.06
C LEU A 19 6.59 -17.99 -29.69
N ALA A 20 7.50 -18.05 -28.73
CA ALA A 20 7.14 -18.17 -27.32
C ALA A 20 6.43 -16.88 -26.93
N THR A 21 5.10 -16.85 -27.03
CA THR A 21 4.27 -15.85 -26.37
C THR A 21 4.39 -16.09 -24.87
N GLY A 22 5.35 -15.44 -24.23
CA GLY A 22 5.40 -15.35 -22.79
C GLY A 22 4.09 -14.72 -22.31
N SER A 23 3.23 -15.52 -21.69
CA SER A 23 2.10 -15.02 -20.95
C SER A 23 2.67 -14.17 -19.82
N GLU A 24 2.55 -12.85 -19.93
CA GLU A 24 2.79 -11.98 -18.78
C GLU A 24 1.80 -12.39 -17.70
N VAL A 25 2.32 -12.97 -16.63
CA VAL A 25 1.53 -13.27 -15.42
C VAL A 25 1.23 -11.93 -14.77
N THR A 26 0.12 -11.31 -15.15
CA THR A 26 -0.40 -10.14 -14.45
C THR A 26 -0.79 -10.57 -13.04
N ALA A 27 -0.06 -10.09 -12.03
CA ALA A 27 -0.30 -10.37 -10.61
C ALA A 27 -1.57 -9.68 -10.08
N SER A 28 -2.33 -8.99 -10.93
CA SER A 28 -3.62 -8.36 -10.64
C SER A 28 -4.58 -8.61 -11.81
N SER A 29 -5.88 -8.71 -11.49
CA SER A 29 -6.94 -8.96 -12.48
C SER A 29 -7.95 -7.81 -12.45
N PRO A 30 -7.70 -6.69 -13.16
CA PRO A 30 -8.66 -5.60 -13.27
C PRO A 30 -9.86 -6.01 -14.13
N TYR A 31 -11.04 -5.50 -13.77
CA TYR A 31 -12.27 -5.67 -14.54
C TYR A 31 -13.16 -4.45 -14.42
N GLN A 32 -14.05 -4.25 -15.40
CA GLN A 32 -14.98 -3.13 -15.40
C GLN A 32 -16.28 -3.54 -14.70
N VAL A 33 -16.82 -2.62 -13.90
CA VAL A 33 -18.10 -2.75 -13.20
C VAL A 33 -19.00 -1.61 -13.63
N GLU A 34 -20.16 -1.94 -14.18
CA GLU A 34 -21.21 -0.94 -14.42
C GLU A 34 -21.81 -0.51 -13.08
N MET A 35 -21.84 0.77 -12.84
CA MET A 35 -22.37 1.38 -11.62
C MET A 35 -23.40 2.44 -11.94
N THR A 36 -24.28 2.67 -10.97
CA THR A 36 -25.29 3.75 -11.05
C THR A 36 -25.09 4.69 -9.88
N CYS A 37 -24.95 5.98 -10.17
CA CYS A 37 -24.86 7.02 -9.16
C CYS A 37 -26.09 7.03 -8.28
N VAL A 38 -25.93 6.94 -6.97
CA VAL A 38 -27.04 6.96 -6.01
C VAL A 38 -27.76 8.31 -5.97
N VAL A 39 -27.10 9.40 -6.42
CA VAL A 39 -27.69 10.71 -6.62
C VAL A 39 -27.60 11.08 -8.10
N GLY A 40 -28.75 11.20 -8.75
CA GLY A 40 -28.84 11.56 -10.18
C GLY A 40 -29.10 10.36 -11.10
N GLY A 41 -28.75 9.12 -10.71
CA GLY A 41 -29.03 7.90 -11.47
C GLY A 41 -28.17 7.74 -12.74
N GLU A 42 -27.08 8.50 -12.87
CA GLU A 42 -26.14 8.41 -13.98
C GLU A 42 -25.43 7.06 -13.95
N GLN A 43 -25.30 6.41 -15.12
CA GLN A 43 -24.56 5.16 -15.27
C GLN A 43 -23.13 5.44 -15.71
N PHE A 44 -22.18 4.69 -15.19
CA PHE A 44 -20.75 4.81 -15.51
C PHE A 44 -20.02 3.51 -15.25
N GLU A 45 -18.84 3.37 -15.84
CA GLU A 45 -17.94 2.23 -15.61
C GLU A 45 -16.90 2.58 -14.55
N HIS A 46 -16.63 1.64 -13.65
CA HIS A 46 -15.59 1.72 -12.65
C HIS A 46 -14.63 0.54 -12.78
N THR A 47 -13.31 0.81 -12.70
CA THR A 47 -12.30 -0.24 -12.71
C THR A 47 -12.09 -0.80 -11.31
N ALA A 48 -12.47 -2.05 -11.10
CA ALA A 48 -12.21 -2.82 -9.90
C ALA A 48 -11.09 -3.86 -10.12
N THR A 49 -10.65 -4.52 -9.07
CA THR A 49 -9.73 -5.67 -9.18
C THR A 49 -10.30 -6.88 -8.49
N ALA A 50 -10.22 -8.05 -9.15
CA ALA A 50 -10.65 -9.33 -8.57
C ALA A 50 -9.61 -9.90 -7.61
N SER A 51 -8.32 -9.60 -7.83
CA SER A 51 -7.23 -10.11 -7.00
C SER A 51 -6.02 -9.20 -7.06
N TYR A 52 -5.24 -9.19 -6.00
CA TYR A 52 -3.91 -8.57 -5.93
C TYR A 52 -3.07 -9.28 -4.87
N SER A 53 -1.77 -9.15 -4.98
CA SER A 53 -0.82 -9.61 -3.98
C SER A 53 -0.27 -8.43 -3.19
N ILE A 54 -0.04 -8.64 -1.88
CA ILE A 54 0.63 -7.70 -0.99
C ILE A 54 1.86 -8.42 -0.43
N TRP A 55 3.02 -7.75 -0.46
CA TRP A 55 4.28 -8.26 0.07
C TRP A 55 4.87 -7.41 1.20
N GLY A 56 4.12 -6.44 1.69
CA GLY A 56 4.49 -5.62 2.83
C GLY A 56 3.76 -4.29 2.85
N SER A 57 4.16 -3.41 3.76
CA SER A 57 3.58 -2.07 3.85
C SER A 57 4.61 -1.05 4.33
N ARG A 58 4.35 0.21 4.00
CA ARG A 58 5.05 1.37 4.57
C ARG A 58 4.63 1.60 6.02
N PRO A 59 5.38 2.42 6.78
CA PRO A 59 5.01 2.75 8.17
C PRO A 59 3.66 3.48 8.30
N ASP A 60 3.19 4.19 7.25
CA ASP A 60 1.85 4.78 7.18
C ASP A 60 0.74 3.76 6.87
N GLY A 61 1.11 2.49 6.67
CA GLY A 61 0.20 1.39 6.35
C GLY A 61 -0.13 1.23 4.87
N LYS A 62 0.39 2.06 3.97
CA LYS A 62 0.20 1.88 2.52
C LYS A 62 0.84 0.56 2.08
N PRO A 63 0.08 -0.37 1.48
CA PRO A 63 0.63 -1.62 1.02
C PRO A 63 1.62 -1.45 -0.14
N TYR A 64 2.65 -2.31 -0.17
CA TYR A 64 3.37 -2.68 -1.38
C TYR A 64 2.66 -3.87 -2.02
N GLY A 65 2.30 -3.76 -3.28
CA GLY A 65 1.55 -4.82 -3.93
C GLY A 65 1.43 -4.63 -5.43
N SER A 66 0.77 -5.60 -6.08
CA SER A 66 0.55 -5.64 -7.53
C SER A 66 -0.62 -4.78 -8.01
N TRP A 67 -1.22 -3.97 -7.14
CA TRP A 67 -2.32 -3.07 -7.44
C TRP A 67 -2.02 -1.65 -6.93
N VAL A 68 -2.79 -0.67 -7.40
CA VAL A 68 -2.71 0.72 -6.92
C VAL A 68 -3.34 0.81 -5.52
N PHE A 69 -2.62 1.37 -4.56
CA PHE A 69 -3.12 1.61 -3.20
C PHE A 69 -3.10 3.10 -2.85
N PRO A 70 -4.22 3.61 -2.30
CA PRO A 70 -5.50 2.94 -2.18
C PRO A 70 -6.12 2.71 -3.56
N GLY A 71 -6.95 1.68 -3.72
CA GLY A 71 -7.74 1.52 -4.95
C GLY A 71 -8.65 2.73 -5.15
N PRO A 72 -8.87 3.18 -6.39
CA PRO A 72 -9.72 4.33 -6.67
C PRO A 72 -11.15 4.05 -6.20
N LEU A 73 -11.80 5.06 -5.61
CA LEU A 73 -13.21 4.96 -5.26
C LEU A 73 -14.10 5.28 -6.48
N PRO A 74 -15.26 4.63 -6.61
CA PRO A 74 -16.21 5.00 -7.65
C PRO A 74 -16.65 6.46 -7.49
N GLU A 75 -16.54 7.23 -8.57
CA GLU A 75 -16.93 8.64 -8.62
C GLU A 75 -17.97 8.88 -9.70
N CYS A 76 -19.08 9.50 -9.33
CA CYS A 76 -20.14 9.89 -10.26
C CYS A 76 -19.63 10.97 -11.22
N PRO A 77 -19.68 10.76 -12.56
CA PRO A 77 -19.10 11.70 -13.53
C PRO A 77 -19.72 13.10 -13.49
N GLY A 78 -21.02 13.20 -13.34
CA GLY A 78 -21.75 14.48 -13.42
C GLY A 78 -21.68 15.34 -12.16
N ASN A 79 -21.70 14.74 -10.98
CA ASN A 79 -21.80 15.48 -9.71
C ASN A 79 -20.63 15.24 -8.75
N LYS A 80 -19.63 14.44 -9.17
CA LYS A 80 -18.40 14.15 -8.41
C LYS A 80 -18.63 13.46 -7.06
N LEU A 81 -19.83 12.89 -6.82
CA LEU A 81 -20.10 12.11 -5.63
C LEU A 81 -19.18 10.89 -5.58
N VAL A 82 -18.45 10.73 -4.48
CA VAL A 82 -17.62 9.56 -4.22
C VAL A 82 -18.45 8.51 -3.49
N MET A 83 -18.60 7.32 -4.10
CA MET A 83 -19.38 6.21 -3.54
C MET A 83 -18.44 5.22 -2.82
N TYR A 84 -18.00 5.57 -1.61
CA TYR A 84 -17.04 4.79 -0.81
C TYR A 84 -17.68 3.63 -0.02
N ARG A 85 -19.02 3.59 0.07
CA ARG A 85 -19.86 2.55 0.65
C ARG A 85 -21.28 2.60 0.10
N GLU A 86 -22.09 1.65 0.48
CA GLU A 86 -23.52 1.74 0.27
C GLU A 86 -24.15 2.82 1.18
N PHE A 87 -25.14 3.55 0.66
CA PHE A 87 -25.86 4.59 1.37
C PHE A 87 -27.32 4.19 1.56
N THR A 88 -27.85 4.45 2.74
CA THR A 88 -29.28 4.28 3.01
C THR A 88 -30.12 5.32 2.25
N PRO A 89 -31.41 5.08 2.01
CA PRO A 89 -32.29 6.07 1.35
C PRO A 89 -32.32 7.44 2.05
N GLN A 90 -32.17 7.45 3.39
CA GLN A 90 -32.11 8.67 4.19
C GLN A 90 -30.80 9.44 3.89
N GLU A 91 -29.67 8.75 3.86
CA GLU A 91 -28.38 9.36 3.51
C GLU A 91 -28.36 9.85 2.08
N VAL A 92 -28.94 9.13 1.13
CA VAL A 92 -29.08 9.59 -0.25
C VAL A 92 -29.87 10.91 -0.34
N ALA A 93 -30.91 11.08 0.48
CA ALA A 93 -31.65 12.34 0.55
C ALA A 93 -30.78 13.49 1.07
N GLN A 94 -29.92 13.23 2.06
CA GLN A 94 -28.96 14.21 2.60
C GLN A 94 -27.86 14.52 1.58
N LEU A 95 -27.32 13.50 0.91
CA LEU A 95 -26.28 13.63 -0.11
C LEU A 95 -26.70 14.57 -1.24
N LYS A 96 -27.97 14.58 -1.68
CA LYS A 96 -28.48 15.51 -2.70
C LYS A 96 -28.19 16.97 -2.36
N THR A 97 -28.33 17.33 -1.09
CA THR A 97 -28.07 18.70 -0.62
C THR A 97 -26.58 18.93 -0.41
N LEU A 98 -25.88 17.96 0.17
CA LEU A 98 -24.44 18.08 0.48
C LEU A 98 -23.60 18.29 -0.78
N ILE A 99 -23.78 17.45 -1.82
CA ILE A 99 -22.98 17.54 -3.07
C ILE A 99 -23.34 18.75 -3.93
N ALA A 100 -24.53 19.35 -3.73
CA ALA A 100 -24.92 20.57 -4.40
C ALA A 100 -24.39 21.83 -3.71
N SER A 101 -23.76 21.71 -2.52
CA SER A 101 -23.23 22.85 -1.76
C SER A 101 -21.96 23.41 -2.40
N ASP A 102 -21.69 24.69 -2.14
CA ASP A 102 -20.42 25.32 -2.54
C ASP A 102 -19.23 24.67 -1.81
N ASP A 103 -19.43 24.25 -0.57
CA ASP A 103 -18.40 23.56 0.22
C ASP A 103 -17.93 22.26 -0.45
N TYR A 104 -18.85 21.45 -1.00
CA TYR A 104 -18.48 20.23 -1.70
C TYR A 104 -17.84 20.53 -3.05
N ARG A 105 -18.36 21.52 -3.78
CA ARG A 105 -17.77 21.94 -5.05
C ARG A 105 -16.34 22.43 -4.91
N ALA A 106 -16.01 23.10 -3.81
CA ALA A 106 -14.66 23.55 -3.49
C ALA A 106 -13.67 22.37 -3.26
N LEU A 107 -14.17 21.14 -3.05
CA LEU A 107 -13.38 19.94 -2.86
C LEU A 107 -13.21 19.10 -4.14
N HIS A 108 -13.70 19.53 -5.28
CA HIS A 108 -13.63 18.71 -6.50
C HIS A 108 -12.19 18.40 -6.94
N ASP A 109 -11.22 19.23 -6.59
CA ASP A 109 -9.79 19.03 -6.86
C ASP A 109 -9.08 18.24 -5.75
N GLU A 110 -9.78 17.90 -4.64
CA GLU A 110 -9.27 17.02 -3.60
C GLU A 110 -9.37 15.56 -4.02
N THR A 111 -8.57 14.69 -3.40
CA THR A 111 -8.61 13.25 -3.69
C THR A 111 -9.95 12.63 -3.28
N ASP A 112 -10.32 11.52 -3.90
CA ASP A 112 -11.59 10.83 -3.64
C ASP A 112 -11.72 10.39 -2.17
N TYR A 113 -10.66 9.88 -1.53
CA TYR A 113 -10.70 9.50 -0.11
C TYR A 113 -10.84 10.70 0.83
N PHE A 114 -10.27 11.86 0.48
CA PHE A 114 -10.46 13.06 1.29
C PHE A 114 -11.91 13.57 1.18
N ARG A 115 -12.48 13.55 -0.02
CA ARG A 115 -13.91 13.89 -0.24
C ARG A 115 -14.85 12.88 0.44
N ALA A 116 -14.50 11.59 0.41
CA ALA A 116 -15.25 10.56 1.12
C ALA A 116 -15.29 10.83 2.63
N GLN A 117 -14.15 11.23 3.25
CA GLN A 117 -14.15 11.62 4.67
C GLN A 117 -15.01 12.85 4.93
N TRP A 118 -14.95 13.85 4.06
CA TRP A 118 -15.79 15.04 4.20
C TRP A 118 -17.29 14.71 4.16
N ILE A 119 -17.70 13.76 3.31
CA ILE A 119 -19.07 13.26 3.25
C ILE A 119 -19.40 12.50 4.54
N GLU A 120 -18.54 11.57 4.96
CA GLU A 120 -18.76 10.75 6.16
C GLU A 120 -18.92 11.61 7.41
N ASP A 121 -18.11 12.66 7.57
CA ASP A 121 -18.20 13.61 8.69
C ASP A 121 -19.56 14.32 8.79
N ARG A 122 -20.32 14.38 7.69
CA ARG A 122 -21.62 15.06 7.62
C ARG A 122 -22.81 14.12 7.65
N LEU A 123 -22.60 12.86 7.33
CA LEU A 123 -23.64 11.82 7.40
C LEU A 123 -23.65 11.09 8.73
N ALA A 124 -22.50 10.94 9.36
CA ALA A 124 -22.36 10.15 10.58
C ALA A 124 -23.00 10.85 11.79
N VAL A 125 -23.62 10.05 12.65
CA VAL A 125 -24.15 10.52 13.95
C VAL A 125 -23.04 10.67 14.98
N GLU A 126 -22.04 9.79 14.92
CA GLU A 126 -20.85 9.83 15.76
C GLU A 126 -19.63 10.23 14.94
N LEU A 127 -18.57 10.69 15.62
CA LEU A 127 -17.36 11.10 14.97
C LEU A 127 -16.72 9.91 14.21
N PRO A 128 -16.62 9.97 12.86
CA PRO A 128 -16.04 8.88 12.10
C PRO A 128 -14.55 8.67 12.41
N GLY A 129 -14.08 7.44 12.25
CA GLY A 129 -12.67 7.10 12.38
C GLY A 129 -11.78 7.76 11.32
N PRO A 130 -10.44 7.69 11.48
CA PRO A 130 -9.47 8.35 10.61
C PRO A 130 -9.14 7.56 9.34
N TRP A 131 -9.80 6.45 9.07
CA TRP A 131 -9.37 5.47 8.05
C TRP A 131 -9.42 6.00 6.62
N LEU A 132 -10.41 6.84 6.29
CA LEU A 132 -10.49 7.50 4.99
C LEU A 132 -9.40 8.56 4.84
N LEU A 133 -9.11 9.35 5.90
CA LEU A 133 -8.00 10.31 5.90
C LEU A 133 -6.65 9.61 5.74
N MET A 134 -6.43 8.49 6.43
CA MET A 134 -5.22 7.70 6.25
C MET A 134 -5.02 7.28 4.78
N ARG A 135 -6.07 6.77 4.14
CA ARG A 135 -6.01 6.42 2.72
C ARG A 135 -5.84 7.63 1.80
N ALA A 136 -6.42 8.77 2.16
CA ALA A 136 -6.18 10.01 1.43
C ALA A 136 -4.70 10.41 1.45
N THR A 137 -3.97 10.22 2.57
CA THR A 137 -2.52 10.48 2.59
C THR A 137 -1.75 9.61 1.60
N TRP A 138 -2.21 8.38 1.32
CA TRP A 138 -1.56 7.49 0.36
C TRP A 138 -1.67 7.95 -1.09
N GLN A 139 -2.65 8.81 -1.41
CA GLN A 139 -2.85 9.38 -2.74
C GLN A 139 -1.96 10.59 -3.03
N THR A 140 -1.23 11.08 -2.03
CA THR A 140 -0.45 12.32 -2.11
C THR A 140 1.05 12.12 -2.31
N ASP A 141 1.46 10.93 -2.79
CA ASP A 141 2.89 10.58 -2.92
C ASP A 141 3.68 11.54 -3.84
N HIS A 142 3.00 12.19 -4.77
CA HIS A 142 3.60 13.12 -5.74
C HIS A 142 3.38 14.60 -5.40
N ASP A 143 2.69 14.89 -4.29
CA ASP A 143 2.42 16.25 -3.83
C ASP A 143 2.76 16.43 -2.34
N PRO A 144 3.97 16.86 -2.01
CA PRO A 144 4.40 17.03 -0.63
C PRO A 144 3.57 18.05 0.17
N ALA A 145 3.07 19.12 -0.49
CA ALA A 145 2.27 20.14 0.17
C ALA A 145 0.89 19.59 0.54
N LEU A 146 0.25 18.90 -0.39
CA LEU A 146 -1.02 18.21 -0.16
C LEU A 146 -0.87 17.12 0.91
N ARG A 147 0.23 16.35 0.87
CA ARG A 147 0.53 15.34 1.89
C ARG A 147 0.60 15.95 3.29
N GLN A 148 1.33 17.04 3.47
CA GLN A 148 1.42 17.72 4.76
C GLN A 148 0.05 18.17 5.28
N ARG A 149 -0.81 18.67 4.42
CA ARG A 149 -2.17 19.07 4.77
C ARG A 149 -3.03 17.85 5.20
N TYR A 150 -2.96 16.75 4.46
CA TYR A 150 -3.72 15.53 4.77
C TYR A 150 -3.18 14.81 6.02
N LEU A 151 -1.87 14.80 6.23
CA LEU A 151 -1.28 14.30 7.48
C LEU A 151 -1.78 15.06 8.70
N LYS A 152 -1.87 16.40 8.63
CA LYS A 152 -2.44 17.20 9.73
C LYS A 152 -3.91 16.87 10.00
N ALA A 153 -4.71 16.68 8.96
CA ALA A 153 -6.11 16.25 9.11
C ALA A 153 -6.20 14.84 9.72
N PHE A 154 -5.37 13.91 9.26
CA PHE A 154 -5.28 12.55 9.83
C PHE A 154 -4.86 12.59 11.30
N ILE A 155 -3.80 13.34 11.66
CA ILE A 155 -3.32 13.50 13.04
C ILE A 155 -4.44 14.00 13.94
N ALA A 156 -5.11 15.08 13.54
CA ALA A 156 -6.19 15.67 14.32
C ALA A 156 -7.34 14.67 14.61
N ARG A 157 -7.64 13.79 13.67
CA ARG A 157 -8.69 12.77 13.82
C ARG A 157 -8.20 11.54 14.59
N ALA A 158 -7.01 11.02 14.25
CA ALA A 158 -6.46 9.81 14.85
C ALA A 158 -6.12 9.98 16.34
N ALA A 159 -5.76 11.20 16.74
CA ALA A 159 -5.49 11.52 18.14
C ALA A 159 -6.72 11.37 19.06
N LEU A 160 -7.93 11.42 18.51
CA LEU A 160 -9.18 11.28 19.27
C LEU A 160 -9.60 9.81 19.50
N VAL A 161 -8.97 8.87 18.82
CA VAL A 161 -9.28 7.45 18.97
C VAL A 161 -8.62 6.91 20.23
N GLU A 162 -9.39 6.31 21.11
CA GLU A 162 -8.88 5.65 22.31
C GLU A 162 -8.11 4.37 21.96
N VAL A 163 -7.08 4.05 22.74
CA VAL A 163 -6.29 2.82 22.56
C VAL A 163 -6.97 1.70 23.32
N ASP A 164 -7.39 0.65 22.62
CA ASP A 164 -7.77 -0.63 23.21
C ASP A 164 -6.60 -1.62 23.07
N SER A 165 -6.03 -2.06 24.19
CA SER A 165 -4.93 -3.00 24.22
C SER A 165 -5.27 -4.40 23.65
N ALA A 166 -6.55 -4.76 23.64
CA ALA A 166 -7.05 -6.00 23.05
C ALA A 166 -7.17 -5.89 21.51
N ASP A 167 -7.38 -4.69 20.99
CA ASP A 167 -7.61 -4.42 19.58
C ASP A 167 -6.31 -3.99 18.86
N LEU A 168 -5.80 -4.88 18.00
CA LEU A 168 -4.59 -4.62 17.23
C LEU A 168 -4.74 -3.44 16.26
N ASP A 169 -5.94 -3.17 15.77
CA ASP A 169 -6.18 -2.07 14.82
C ASP A 169 -5.98 -0.71 15.49
N THR A 170 -6.43 -0.55 16.76
CA THR A 170 -6.19 0.69 17.51
C THR A 170 -4.71 0.85 17.90
N LEU A 171 -4.01 -0.24 18.23
CA LEU A 171 -2.56 -0.22 18.48
C LEU A 171 -1.78 0.17 17.20
N ALA A 172 -2.14 -0.44 16.07
CA ALA A 172 -1.53 -0.12 14.78
C ALA A 172 -1.88 1.32 14.32
N LEU A 173 -3.09 1.81 14.62
CA LEU A 173 -3.45 3.20 14.36
C LEU A 173 -2.58 4.16 15.18
N ARG A 174 -2.30 3.84 16.44
CA ARG A 174 -1.44 4.66 17.30
C ARG A 174 0.01 4.71 16.75
N TYR A 175 0.54 3.59 16.26
CA TYR A 175 1.81 3.55 15.56
C TYR A 175 1.81 4.43 14.29
N ARG A 176 0.74 4.37 13.47
CA ARG A 176 0.61 5.22 12.27
C ARG A 176 0.47 6.70 12.61
N LEU A 177 -0.17 7.03 13.73
CA LEU A 177 -0.22 8.40 14.25
C LEU A 177 1.17 8.91 14.62
N ALA A 178 1.98 8.10 15.31
CA ALA A 178 3.37 8.43 15.62
C ALA A 178 4.18 8.64 14.33
N ASN A 179 3.99 7.80 13.31
CA ASN A 179 4.62 7.98 12.02
C ASN A 179 4.20 9.30 11.35
N ALA A 180 2.93 9.68 11.42
CA ALA A 180 2.44 10.94 10.86
C ALA A 180 3.06 12.16 11.58
N TYR A 181 3.21 12.11 12.89
CA TYR A 181 3.96 13.12 13.64
C TYR A 181 5.43 13.18 13.20
N ARG A 182 6.10 12.03 13.02
CA ARG A 182 7.47 11.96 12.52
C ARG A 182 7.61 12.63 11.14
N GLU A 183 6.74 12.29 10.19
CA GLU A 183 6.75 12.87 8.84
C GLU A 183 6.49 14.39 8.85
N THR A 184 5.76 14.91 9.86
CA THR A 184 5.51 16.34 10.04
C THR A 184 6.55 17.02 10.93
N ARG A 185 7.64 16.35 11.30
CA ARG A 185 8.74 16.80 12.17
C ARG A 185 8.33 17.12 13.62
N SER A 186 7.20 16.59 14.07
CA SER A 186 6.73 16.66 15.45
C SER A 186 7.28 15.46 16.23
N PHE A 187 8.60 15.39 16.38
CA PHE A 187 9.30 14.20 16.91
C PHE A 187 8.95 13.93 18.38
N ASP A 188 8.78 14.95 19.21
CA ASP A 188 8.39 14.79 20.61
C ASP A 188 6.99 14.18 20.72
N GLU A 189 6.02 14.65 19.93
CA GLU A 189 4.68 14.09 19.85
C GLU A 189 4.69 12.67 19.30
N ALA A 190 5.59 12.37 18.36
CA ALA A 190 5.75 11.02 17.85
C ALA A 190 6.21 10.05 18.96
N LEU A 191 7.22 10.41 19.73
CA LEU A 191 7.72 9.62 20.87
C LEU A 191 6.64 9.44 21.94
N LEU A 192 6.00 10.53 22.37
CA LEU A 192 4.91 10.50 23.35
C LEU A 192 3.76 9.60 22.87
N THR A 193 3.46 9.62 21.58
CA THR A 193 2.43 8.75 20.98
C THR A 193 2.83 7.28 21.07
N LEU A 194 4.09 6.93 20.77
CA LEU A 194 4.58 5.55 20.91
C LEU A 194 4.54 5.05 22.36
N GLU A 195 4.76 5.93 23.35
CA GLU A 195 4.68 5.58 24.77
C GLU A 195 3.26 5.20 25.22
N THR A 196 2.23 5.68 24.51
CA THR A 196 0.84 5.27 24.80
C THR A 196 0.50 3.85 24.37
N ILE A 197 1.36 3.19 23.59
CA ILE A 197 1.14 1.80 23.16
C ILE A 197 1.61 0.86 24.27
N PRO A 198 0.71 0.05 24.85
CA PRO A 198 1.09 -0.88 25.92
C PRO A 198 1.89 -2.05 25.34
N LEU A 199 3.22 -1.98 25.38
CA LEU A 199 4.12 -3.00 24.80
C LEU A 199 3.85 -4.40 25.37
N ALA A 200 3.40 -4.51 26.60
CA ALA A 200 2.99 -5.81 27.19
C ALA A 200 1.85 -6.48 26.42
N ALA A 201 0.99 -5.72 25.75
CA ALA A 201 -0.07 -6.27 24.90
C ALA A 201 0.46 -6.84 23.57
N LEU A 202 1.70 -6.50 23.21
CA LEU A 202 2.38 -6.97 22.00
C LEU A 202 3.34 -8.12 22.27
N ASP A 203 3.70 -8.34 23.54
CA ASP A 203 4.56 -9.44 23.98
C ASP A 203 3.71 -10.71 24.15
N VAL A 204 3.61 -11.46 23.07
CA VAL A 204 2.78 -12.66 22.99
C VAL A 204 3.59 -13.86 22.52
N GLU A 205 3.25 -15.03 23.03
CA GLU A 205 3.77 -16.28 22.50
C GLU A 205 3.10 -16.63 21.17
N VAL A 206 3.89 -17.06 20.18
CA VAL A 206 3.35 -17.51 18.89
C VAL A 206 2.82 -18.92 19.05
N PRO A 207 1.52 -19.15 18.90
CA PRO A 207 0.96 -20.47 19.04
C PRO A 207 1.34 -21.37 17.87
N ASP A 208 1.33 -22.69 18.06
CA ASP A 208 1.48 -23.63 16.96
C ASP A 208 0.33 -23.44 15.94
N LYS A 209 0.69 -23.27 14.68
CA LYS A 209 -0.25 -22.99 13.59
C LYS A 209 -1.26 -24.12 13.36
N LYS A 210 -0.84 -25.39 13.59
CA LYS A 210 -1.71 -26.55 13.36
C LYS A 210 -2.73 -26.71 14.49
N GLU A 211 -2.34 -26.36 15.72
CA GLU A 211 -3.18 -26.48 16.91
C GLU A 211 -4.16 -25.29 17.05
N ALA A 212 -3.65 -24.07 16.95
CA ALA A 212 -4.43 -22.84 17.19
C ALA A 212 -5.08 -22.25 15.92
N GLY A 213 -4.70 -22.75 14.74
CA GLY A 213 -5.20 -22.28 13.45
C GLY A 213 -4.51 -21.00 12.93
N TRP A 214 -4.69 -20.76 11.63
CA TRP A 214 -4.04 -19.67 10.90
C TRP A 214 -4.28 -18.27 11.50
N ASN A 215 -5.52 -17.99 11.92
CA ASN A 215 -5.87 -16.66 12.40
C ASN A 215 -5.17 -16.31 13.72
N ALA A 216 -5.09 -17.25 14.67
CA ALA A 216 -4.40 -17.05 15.95
C ALA A 216 -2.89 -16.89 15.72
N TYR A 217 -2.30 -17.76 14.90
CA TYR A 217 -0.90 -17.67 14.49
C TYR A 217 -0.57 -16.30 13.86
N ARG A 218 -1.35 -15.85 12.89
CA ARG A 218 -1.16 -14.56 12.23
C ARG A 218 -1.28 -13.38 13.18
N LYS A 219 -2.31 -13.36 14.03
CA LYS A 219 -2.49 -12.28 15.02
C LYS A 219 -1.31 -12.14 15.99
N ALA A 220 -0.70 -13.25 16.40
CA ALA A 220 0.49 -13.22 17.24
C ALA A 220 1.69 -12.63 16.47
N HIS A 221 1.91 -13.06 15.24
CA HIS A 221 2.95 -12.50 14.39
C HIS A 221 2.76 -11.00 14.11
N ASP A 222 1.52 -10.55 13.85
CA ASP A 222 1.21 -9.13 13.62
C ASP A 222 1.54 -8.28 14.86
N ARG A 223 1.30 -8.80 16.09
CA ARG A 223 1.67 -8.13 17.33
C ARG A 223 3.19 -8.02 17.51
N LEU A 224 3.92 -9.11 17.32
CA LEU A 224 5.38 -9.12 17.41
C LEU A 224 6.01 -8.23 16.33
N TRP A 225 5.47 -8.23 15.13
CA TRP A 225 5.88 -7.32 14.07
C TRP A 225 5.70 -5.86 14.49
N LEU A 226 4.53 -5.51 15.04
CA LEU A 226 4.25 -4.14 15.52
C LEU A 226 5.22 -3.73 16.64
N ALA A 227 5.53 -4.63 17.58
CA ALA A 227 6.52 -4.35 18.64
C ALA A 227 7.90 -4.01 18.06
N ARG A 228 8.35 -4.76 17.04
CA ARG A 228 9.60 -4.49 16.32
C ARG A 228 9.56 -3.14 15.59
N GLN A 229 8.45 -2.86 14.90
CA GLN A 229 8.29 -1.60 14.20
C GLN A 229 8.30 -0.39 15.14
N ILE A 230 7.78 -0.52 16.37
CA ILE A 230 7.84 0.54 17.39
C ILE A 230 9.28 0.79 17.83
N ALA A 231 10.08 -0.24 18.02
CA ALA A 231 11.50 -0.09 18.34
C ALA A 231 12.25 0.62 17.21
N ASN A 232 12.12 0.16 15.97
CA ASN A 232 12.73 0.77 14.80
C ASN A 232 12.28 2.23 14.59
N MET A 233 11.01 2.55 14.88
CA MET A 233 10.48 3.92 14.75
C MET A 233 11.19 4.88 15.69
N ARG A 234 11.55 4.45 16.91
CA ARG A 234 12.30 5.28 17.86
C ARG A 234 13.68 5.64 17.32
N ASP A 235 14.36 4.69 16.67
CA ASP A 235 15.67 4.93 16.05
C ASP A 235 15.54 5.93 14.91
N VAL A 236 14.55 5.74 14.02
CA VAL A 236 14.27 6.63 12.89
C VAL A 236 13.91 8.05 13.35
N ILE A 237 13.18 8.19 14.47
CA ILE A 237 12.89 9.48 15.08
C ILE A 237 14.16 10.13 15.63
N ALA A 238 15.02 9.36 16.30
CA ALA A 238 16.28 9.86 16.85
C ALA A 238 17.24 10.33 15.74
N GLU A 239 17.20 9.69 14.57
CA GLU A 239 17.93 10.11 13.36
C GLU A 239 17.34 11.36 12.69
N GLY A 240 16.13 11.79 13.08
CA GLY A 240 15.41 12.91 12.47
C GLY A 240 14.92 12.66 11.05
N ASP A 241 14.80 11.38 10.65
CA ASP A 241 14.34 11.01 9.33
C ASP A 241 12.83 11.25 9.19
N THR A 242 12.45 12.08 8.22
CA THR A 242 11.07 12.43 7.88
C THR A 242 10.61 11.81 6.56
N SER A 243 11.42 10.92 5.97
CA SER A 243 11.06 10.25 4.72
C SER A 243 9.81 9.37 4.88
N ARG A 244 9.08 9.16 3.81
CA ARG A 244 7.89 8.29 3.81
C ARG A 244 8.24 6.82 3.98
N GLU A 245 9.45 6.45 3.63
CA GLU A 245 9.90 5.07 3.52
C GLU A 245 11.30 4.92 4.11
N PRO A 246 11.48 5.18 5.42
CA PRO A 246 12.75 4.92 6.08
C PRO A 246 13.14 3.46 5.91
N LEU A 247 14.39 3.18 5.61
CA LEU A 247 14.86 1.82 5.33
C LEU A 247 14.56 0.83 6.47
N ARG A 248 14.63 1.29 7.73
CA ARG A 248 14.36 0.47 8.92
C ARG A 248 12.87 0.15 9.13
N LEU A 249 11.96 0.85 8.44
CA LEU A 249 10.50 0.74 8.64
C LEU A 249 9.76 0.13 7.45
N ILE A 250 10.46 -0.18 6.37
CA ILE A 250 9.91 -0.90 5.21
C ILE A 250 10.26 -2.38 5.27
N PRO A 251 9.62 -3.26 4.47
CA PRO A 251 9.98 -4.67 4.40
C PRO A 251 11.46 -4.90 4.13
N GLU A 252 12.05 -5.86 4.80
CA GLU A 252 13.50 -6.14 4.75
C GLU A 252 14.01 -6.37 3.32
N ASP A 253 13.22 -7.07 2.52
CA ASP A 253 13.51 -7.33 1.13
C ASP A 253 13.49 -6.07 0.26
N MET A 254 12.62 -5.13 0.54
CA MET A 254 12.57 -3.83 -0.13
C MET A 254 13.73 -2.93 0.32
N ALA A 255 14.06 -2.95 1.60
CA ALA A 255 15.20 -2.23 2.14
C ALA A 255 16.52 -2.74 1.53
N ALA A 256 16.71 -4.05 1.47
CA ALA A 256 17.88 -4.67 0.86
C ALA A 256 18.02 -4.32 -0.63
N PHE A 257 16.91 -4.33 -1.37
CA PHE A 257 16.90 -3.92 -2.78
C PHE A 257 17.36 -2.46 -2.95
N ARG A 258 16.80 -1.53 -2.16
CA ARG A 258 17.18 -0.11 -2.20
C ARG A 258 18.63 0.11 -1.78
N CYS A 259 19.07 -0.55 -0.70
CA CYS A 259 20.46 -0.49 -0.26
C CYS A 259 21.42 -0.94 -1.37
N LYS A 260 21.07 -2.03 -2.05
CA LYS A 260 21.88 -2.53 -3.19
C LYS A 260 21.95 -1.49 -4.31
N GLU A 261 20.81 -0.89 -4.71
CA GLU A 261 20.79 0.15 -5.73
C GLU A 261 21.64 1.37 -5.35
N MET A 262 21.56 1.86 -4.11
CA MET A 262 22.35 2.98 -3.61
C MET A 262 23.86 2.67 -3.61
N ILE A 263 24.24 1.46 -3.19
CA ILE A 263 25.64 0.99 -3.18
C ILE A 263 26.18 0.88 -4.61
N GLU A 264 25.42 0.26 -5.52
CA GLU A 264 25.83 0.08 -6.93
C GLU A 264 25.88 1.41 -7.69
N ALA A 265 25.00 2.36 -7.36
CA ALA A 265 25.03 3.72 -7.91
C ALA A 265 26.20 4.57 -7.36
N GLY A 266 26.87 4.13 -6.30
CA GLY A 266 27.94 4.87 -5.65
C GLY A 266 27.48 6.18 -5.03
N GLU A 267 26.28 6.19 -4.40
CA GLU A 267 25.76 7.38 -3.76
C GLU A 267 26.69 7.90 -2.68
N ALA A 268 26.83 9.23 -2.59
CA ALA A 268 27.79 9.88 -1.69
C ALA A 268 27.46 9.66 -0.19
N THR A 269 26.20 9.42 0.12
CA THR A 269 25.73 9.15 1.49
C THR A 269 24.81 7.92 1.46
N ILE A 270 25.30 6.83 2.04
CA ILE A 270 24.54 5.59 2.18
C ILE A 270 24.27 5.39 3.67
N ASP A 271 23.00 5.10 4.03
CA ASP A 271 22.60 4.80 5.39
C ASP A 271 23.42 3.63 5.94
N GLU A 272 23.95 3.78 7.17
CA GLU A 272 24.70 2.70 7.85
C GLU A 272 23.91 1.41 7.98
N PHE A 273 22.58 1.49 8.05
CA PHE A 273 21.69 0.34 8.05
C PHE A 273 21.91 -0.57 6.82
N CYS A 274 22.28 -0.01 5.68
CA CYS A 274 22.58 -0.78 4.48
C CYS A 274 23.78 -1.73 4.64
N TYR A 275 24.67 -1.46 5.59
CA TYR A 275 25.83 -2.31 5.90
C TYR A 275 25.60 -3.24 7.07
N SER A 276 24.39 -3.27 7.65
CA SER A 276 24.05 -4.22 8.71
C SER A 276 24.13 -5.67 8.21
N GLU A 277 24.47 -6.60 9.07
CA GLU A 277 24.58 -8.02 8.75
C GLU A 277 23.28 -8.57 8.13
N GLN A 278 22.13 -8.15 8.64
CA GLN A 278 20.81 -8.55 8.17
C GLN A 278 20.57 -8.13 6.72
N VAL A 279 20.82 -6.87 6.39
CA VAL A 279 20.62 -6.33 5.02
C VAL A 279 21.61 -6.96 4.04
N GLN A 280 22.88 -7.12 4.45
CA GLN A 280 23.90 -7.74 3.61
C GLN A 280 23.61 -9.22 3.34
N ALA A 281 23.07 -9.95 4.32
CA ALA A 281 22.63 -11.33 4.12
C ALA A 281 21.47 -11.43 3.11
N GLU A 282 20.51 -10.51 3.18
CA GLU A 282 19.38 -10.47 2.22
C GLU A 282 19.86 -10.13 0.80
N ILE A 283 20.77 -9.17 0.64
CA ILE A 283 21.38 -8.84 -0.65
C ILE A 283 22.10 -10.06 -1.24
N ALA A 284 22.91 -10.78 -0.44
CA ALA A 284 23.65 -11.96 -0.87
C ALA A 284 22.70 -13.13 -1.23
N GLY A 285 21.64 -13.35 -0.44
CA GLY A 285 20.63 -14.39 -0.68
C GLY A 285 19.91 -14.21 -2.02
N ARG A 286 19.58 -12.97 -2.38
CA ARG A 286 18.96 -12.64 -3.66
C ARG A 286 19.89 -12.83 -4.85
N ALA A 287 21.18 -12.51 -4.69
CA ALA A 287 22.17 -12.73 -5.75
C ALA A 287 22.31 -14.23 -6.07
N SER A 288 22.28 -15.11 -5.06
CA SER A 288 22.33 -16.57 -5.24
C SER A 288 21.04 -17.15 -5.83
N GLY A 289 19.86 -16.67 -5.41
CA GLY A 289 18.56 -17.09 -5.94
C GLY A 289 18.35 -16.69 -7.40
N SER A 290 18.77 -15.50 -7.81
CA SER A 290 18.74 -15.04 -9.19
C SER A 290 19.65 -15.87 -10.10
N SER A 291 20.81 -16.29 -9.59
CA SER A 291 21.75 -17.14 -10.33
C SER A 291 21.19 -18.57 -10.54
N ALA A 292 20.47 -19.13 -9.55
CA ALA A 292 19.83 -20.44 -9.66
C ALA A 292 18.69 -20.44 -10.68
N ALA A 293 17.81 -19.44 -10.66
CA ALA A 293 16.72 -19.31 -11.61
C ALA A 293 17.22 -19.07 -13.07
N ALA A 294 18.29 -18.30 -13.24
CA ALA A 294 18.91 -18.09 -14.55
C ALA A 294 19.57 -19.38 -15.10
N SER A 295 20.14 -20.20 -14.23
CA SER A 295 20.75 -21.49 -14.59
C SER A 295 19.70 -22.55 -14.97
N GLU A 296 18.55 -22.59 -14.31
CA GLU A 296 17.44 -23.49 -14.68
C GLU A 296 16.77 -23.07 -16.01
N ALA A 297 16.62 -21.76 -16.25
CA ALA A 297 16.08 -21.24 -17.52
C ALA A 297 17.04 -21.46 -18.72
N ALA A 298 18.35 -21.57 -18.47
CA ALA A 298 19.34 -21.86 -19.50
C ALA A 298 19.50 -23.37 -19.79
N ALA A 299 18.99 -24.24 -18.92
CA ALA A 299 19.04 -25.69 -19.05
C ALA A 299 17.75 -26.34 -19.61
N ALA A 300 16.69 -25.57 -19.81
CA ALA A 300 15.41 -25.97 -20.41
C ALA A 300 15.29 -25.44 -21.84
#